data_99aa61ee5875384e5dd1b8fdcc52c2da
#
_entry.id   99aa61ee5875384e5dd1b8fdcc52c2da
#
_cell.length_a   1.000
_cell.length_b   1.000
_cell.length_c   1.000
_cell.angle_alpha   90.00
_cell.angle_beta   90.00
_cell.angle_gamma   90.00
#
_symmetry.space_group_name_H-M   'P 1'
#
loop_
_entity.id
_entity.type
_entity.pdbx_description
1 polymer ?
#
loop_
_entity_poly.entity_id
_entity_poly.type
_entity_poly.pdbx_seq_one_letter_code
_entity_poly.pdbx_strand_id
1 'polypeptide(L)'
;MYTIPFQTFDWSSIKKEEHPGTTGTSFWQIFFVNGLRIRRVEYSKNYLADHWCTKGHIVYCLEGEFVSELETGEKFILKKGMSYVVSDGLSSHRSSTNDGATLLIIDGNFLKPVLADQPA
;
A
#
# COMPACT_ATOMS: atom_id res chain seq x y z
N MET A 1 -6.85 -17.22 -13.06
CA MET A 1 -7.11 -17.52 -11.65
C MET A 1 -5.83 -17.99 -10.99
N TYR A 2 -5.58 -17.50 -9.80
CA TYR A 2 -4.36 -17.85 -9.07
C TYR A 2 -4.65 -18.92 -8.03
N THR A 3 -3.76 -19.90 -7.96
CA THR A 3 -3.81 -20.93 -6.93
C THR A 3 -2.71 -20.64 -5.92
N ILE A 4 -3.08 -20.49 -4.66
CA ILE A 4 -2.13 -20.24 -3.58
C ILE A 4 -2.26 -21.37 -2.56
N PRO A 5 -1.27 -22.29 -2.48
CA PRO A 5 -1.29 -23.31 -1.45
C PRO A 5 -1.22 -22.70 -0.05
N PHE A 6 -1.80 -23.39 0.92
CA PHE A 6 -1.66 -22.94 2.31
C PHE A 6 -0.18 -22.83 2.67
N GLN A 7 0.21 -21.69 3.22
CA GLN A 7 1.58 -21.44 3.65
C GLN A 7 1.61 -20.35 4.69
N THR A 8 2.63 -20.35 5.51
CA THR A 8 2.86 -19.31 6.51
C THR A 8 4.19 -18.63 6.23
N PHE A 9 4.33 -17.41 6.69
CA PHE A 9 5.60 -16.70 6.65
C PHE A 9 5.68 -15.77 7.87
N ASP A 10 6.91 -15.54 8.30
CA ASP A 10 7.19 -14.70 9.46
C ASP A 10 7.77 -13.38 8.96
N TRP A 11 7.10 -12.29 9.24
CA TRP A 11 7.57 -10.96 8.84
C TRP A 11 8.98 -10.66 9.34
N SER A 12 9.35 -11.18 10.52
CA SER A 12 10.68 -10.95 11.07
C SER A 12 11.80 -11.57 10.23
N SER A 13 11.49 -12.56 9.39
CA SER A 13 12.46 -13.19 8.49
C SER A 13 12.61 -12.46 7.16
N ILE A 14 11.78 -11.46 6.88
CA ILE A 14 11.80 -10.72 5.62
C ILE A 14 12.59 -9.44 5.83
N LYS A 15 13.65 -9.26 5.01
CA LYS A 15 14.51 -8.10 5.08
C LYS A 15 13.74 -6.83 4.70
N LYS A 16 14.03 -5.74 5.43
CA LYS A 16 13.49 -4.41 5.10
C LYS A 16 14.29 -3.78 3.98
N GLU A 17 13.56 -3.20 3.02
CA GLU A 17 14.13 -2.41 1.94
C GLU A 17 13.85 -0.95 2.22
N GLU A 18 14.85 -0.09 2.05
CA GLU A 18 14.69 1.35 2.24
C GLU A 18 14.25 2.02 0.95
N HIS A 19 13.22 2.84 1.05
CA HIS A 19 12.70 3.62 -0.07
C HIS A 19 12.56 5.08 0.38
N PRO A 20 13.57 5.94 0.11
CA PRO A 20 13.49 7.35 0.50
C PRO A 20 12.31 8.04 -0.16
N GLY A 21 11.61 8.88 0.62
CA GLY A 21 10.59 9.77 0.08
C GLY A 21 11.19 11.11 -0.34
N THR A 22 10.34 12.05 -0.68
CA THR A 22 10.76 13.45 -0.84
C THR A 22 11.32 13.96 0.48
N THR A 23 10.66 13.58 1.58
CA THR A 23 11.18 13.69 2.93
C THR A 23 10.94 12.36 3.63
N GLY A 24 11.76 12.05 4.63
CA GLY A 24 11.62 10.79 5.35
C GLY A 24 11.91 9.57 4.49
N THR A 25 11.63 8.40 5.04
CA THR A 25 11.92 7.11 4.40
C THR A 25 10.78 6.13 4.68
N SER A 26 10.44 5.29 3.71
CA SER A 26 9.60 4.13 3.96
C SER A 26 10.45 2.86 3.94
N PHE A 27 10.10 1.90 4.79
CA PHE A 27 10.79 0.62 4.92
C PHE A 27 9.82 -0.48 4.56
N TRP A 28 10.14 -1.28 3.53
CA TRP A 28 9.25 -2.30 2.98
C TRP A 28 9.74 -3.69 3.28
N GLN A 29 8.82 -4.53 3.75
CA GLN A 29 9.00 -5.98 3.79
C GLN A 29 7.98 -6.56 2.83
N ILE A 30 8.43 -7.38 1.86
CA ILE A 30 7.59 -7.80 0.75
C ILE A 30 7.53 -9.32 0.70
N PHE A 31 6.31 -9.86 0.61
CA PHE A 31 6.07 -11.26 0.33
C PHE A 31 5.29 -11.38 -0.99
N PHE A 32 5.86 -12.13 -1.93
CA PHE A 32 5.24 -12.39 -3.23
C PHE A 32 4.77 -13.83 -3.30
N VAL A 33 3.55 -14.04 -3.80
CA VAL A 33 3.05 -15.37 -4.14
C VAL A 33 2.02 -15.28 -5.26
N ASN A 34 2.28 -15.95 -6.35
CA ASN A 34 1.33 -16.14 -7.47
C ASN A 34 0.51 -14.90 -7.84
N GLY A 35 1.18 -13.80 -8.17
CA GLY A 35 0.52 -12.57 -8.59
C GLY A 35 0.00 -11.69 -7.46
N LEU A 36 0.17 -12.13 -6.23
CA LEU A 36 -0.19 -11.39 -5.04
C LEU A 36 1.07 -10.80 -4.40
N ARG A 37 1.02 -9.52 -4.06
CA ARG A 37 2.09 -8.86 -3.31
C ARG A 37 1.52 -8.37 -1.99
N ILE A 38 2.12 -8.83 -0.89
CA ILE A 38 1.73 -8.41 0.45
C ILE A 38 2.92 -7.67 1.04
N ARG A 39 2.72 -6.44 1.49
CA ARG A 39 3.79 -5.62 2.06
C ARG A 39 3.43 -5.13 3.45
N ARG A 40 4.39 -5.20 4.34
CA ARG A 40 4.37 -4.45 5.58
C ARG A 40 5.28 -3.25 5.39
N VAL A 41 4.74 -2.05 5.53
CA VAL A 41 5.43 -0.80 5.21
C VAL A 41 5.45 0.09 6.45
N GLU A 42 6.63 0.58 6.81
CA GLU A 42 6.80 1.54 7.90
C GLU A 42 7.21 2.89 7.33
N TYR A 43 6.46 3.93 7.64
CA TYR A 43 6.84 5.30 7.31
C TYR A 43 7.53 5.93 8.50
N SER A 44 8.67 6.57 8.26
CA SER A 44 9.35 7.37 9.27
C SER A 44 8.55 8.64 9.58
N LYS A 45 8.97 9.35 10.62
CA LYS A 45 8.47 10.71 10.87
C LYS A 45 8.72 11.59 9.66
N ASN A 46 7.79 12.50 9.38
CA ASN A 46 7.90 13.46 8.27
C ASN A 46 8.08 12.81 6.90
N TYR A 47 7.47 11.66 6.70
CA TYR A 47 7.50 10.98 5.40
C TYR A 47 6.55 11.66 4.42
N LEU A 48 7.04 11.90 3.20
CA LEU A 48 6.23 12.29 2.03
C LEU A 48 6.71 11.45 0.86
N ALA A 49 5.80 10.71 0.24
CA ALA A 49 6.11 9.90 -0.93
C ALA A 49 6.67 10.76 -2.07
N ASP A 50 7.64 10.22 -2.80
CA ASP A 50 8.38 10.95 -3.83
C ASP A 50 7.69 10.95 -5.20
N HIS A 51 6.58 10.25 -5.32
CA HIS A 51 5.82 10.19 -6.58
C HIS A 51 4.36 9.86 -6.32
N TRP A 52 3.53 10.12 -7.33
CA TRP A 52 2.12 9.71 -7.34
C TRP A 52 2.05 8.23 -7.75
N CYS A 53 1.36 7.44 -6.96
CA CYS A 53 1.17 6.02 -7.22
C CYS A 53 -0.12 5.80 -8.01
N THR A 54 -0.01 5.05 -9.12
CA THR A 54 -1.17 4.68 -9.93
C THR A 54 -1.62 3.25 -9.71
N LYS A 55 -0.88 2.49 -8.90
CA LYS A 55 -1.21 1.10 -8.62
C LYS A 55 -2.33 1.00 -7.60
N GLY A 56 -3.25 0.07 -7.85
CA GLY A 56 -4.31 -0.23 -6.90
C GLY A 56 -3.79 -0.98 -5.68
N HIS A 57 -4.45 -0.75 -4.55
CA HIS A 57 -4.08 -1.38 -3.28
C HIS A 57 -5.31 -1.63 -2.42
N ILE A 58 -5.17 -2.60 -1.53
CA ILE A 58 -5.94 -2.69 -0.30
C ILE A 58 -4.96 -2.32 0.81
N VAL A 59 -5.25 -1.28 1.56
CA VAL A 59 -4.35 -0.77 2.60
C VAL A 59 -5.04 -0.76 3.94
N TYR A 60 -4.35 -1.25 4.96
CA TYR A 60 -4.81 -1.24 6.33
C TYR A 60 -3.76 -0.56 7.22
N CYS A 61 -4.19 0.44 7.98
CA CYS A 61 -3.29 1.13 8.92
C CYS A 61 -3.16 0.32 10.20
N LEU A 62 -1.98 -0.25 10.42
CA LEU A 62 -1.68 -1.08 11.59
C LEU A 62 -1.34 -0.24 12.82
N GLU A 63 -0.58 0.85 12.64
CA GLU A 63 -0.15 1.73 13.72
C GLU A 63 -0.01 3.16 13.21
N GLY A 64 -0.23 4.12 14.09
CA GLY A 64 -0.07 5.54 13.80
C GLY A 64 -1.20 6.08 12.94
N GLU A 65 -0.88 7.12 12.17
CA GLU A 65 -1.83 7.67 11.19
C GLU A 65 -1.06 8.24 10.01
N PHE A 66 -1.69 8.23 8.86
CA PHE A 66 -1.12 8.82 7.66
C PHE A 66 -2.23 9.45 6.82
N VAL A 67 -1.82 10.33 5.92
CA VAL A 67 -2.72 10.96 4.96
C VAL A 67 -2.53 10.32 3.61
N SER A 68 -3.61 9.90 2.96
CA SER A 68 -3.60 9.56 1.55
C SER A 68 -4.17 10.74 0.78
N GLU A 69 -3.34 11.34 -0.05
CA GLU A 69 -3.70 12.49 -0.88
C GLU A 69 -3.93 12.00 -2.30
N LEU A 70 -5.07 12.38 -2.88
CA LEU A 70 -5.35 12.12 -4.29
C LEU A 70 -4.82 13.26 -5.14
N GLU A 71 -4.48 12.96 -6.38
CA GLU A 71 -3.98 13.97 -7.34
C GLU A 71 -4.99 15.07 -7.60
N THR A 72 -6.29 14.79 -7.37
CA THR A 72 -7.37 15.78 -7.43
C THR A 72 -7.33 16.81 -6.29
N GLY A 73 -6.50 16.59 -5.27
CA GLY A 73 -6.38 17.47 -4.11
C GLY A 73 -7.12 16.99 -2.86
N GLU A 74 -7.95 15.98 -2.97
CA GLU A 74 -8.65 15.42 -1.82
C GLU A 74 -7.66 14.71 -0.89
N LYS A 75 -7.88 14.85 0.42
CA LYS A 75 -7.04 14.23 1.43
C LYS A 75 -7.88 13.41 2.40
N PHE A 76 -7.40 12.22 2.72
CA PHE A 76 -8.06 11.30 3.63
C PHE A 76 -7.09 10.93 4.74
N ILE A 77 -7.52 11.09 5.98
CA ILE A 77 -6.71 10.71 7.16
C ILE A 77 -7.07 9.28 7.52
N LEU A 78 -6.07 8.41 7.53
CA LEU A 78 -6.22 7.03 7.97
C LEU A 78 -5.51 6.83 9.29
N LYS A 79 -6.30 6.50 10.30
CA LYS A 79 -5.82 6.18 11.64
C LYS A 79 -5.74 4.66 11.81
N LYS A 80 -5.08 4.23 12.87
CA LYS A 80 -5.02 2.80 13.23
C LYS A 80 -6.40 2.16 13.13
N GLY A 81 -6.49 1.05 12.40
CA GLY A 81 -7.74 0.32 12.19
C GLY A 81 -8.53 0.74 10.96
N MET A 82 -8.10 1.77 10.26
CA MET A 82 -8.78 2.24 9.04
C MET A 82 -8.12 1.70 7.79
N SER A 83 -8.91 1.57 6.74
CA SER A 83 -8.45 1.05 5.45
C SER A 83 -8.92 1.90 4.30
N TYR A 84 -8.20 1.81 3.16
CA TYR A 84 -8.73 2.26 1.89
C TYR A 84 -8.51 1.19 0.83
N VAL A 85 -9.26 1.28 -0.26
CA VAL A 85 -9.12 0.38 -1.41
C VAL A 85 -9.26 1.19 -2.68
N VAL A 86 -8.44 0.86 -3.67
CA VAL A 86 -8.50 1.50 -4.99
C VAL A 86 -8.01 0.51 -6.04
N SER A 87 -8.65 0.52 -7.21
CA SER A 87 -8.21 -0.27 -8.36
C SER A 87 -7.05 0.40 -9.08
N ASP A 88 -6.32 -0.38 -9.89
CA ASP A 88 -5.23 0.15 -10.71
C ASP A 88 -5.75 1.27 -11.63
N GLY A 89 -4.98 2.35 -11.71
CA GLY A 89 -5.21 3.42 -12.67
C GLY A 89 -6.38 4.35 -12.39
N LEU A 90 -7.14 4.18 -11.30
CA LEU A 90 -8.34 4.98 -11.06
C LEU A 90 -8.10 6.27 -10.30
N SER A 91 -7.28 6.26 -9.30
CA SER A 91 -7.07 7.44 -8.45
C SER A 91 -5.62 7.50 -8.02
N SER A 92 -4.84 8.30 -8.72
CA SER A 92 -3.44 8.52 -8.35
C SER A 92 -3.37 9.11 -6.95
N HIS A 93 -2.49 8.56 -6.13
CA HIS A 93 -2.43 8.89 -4.71
C HIS A 93 -0.99 8.87 -4.20
N ARG A 94 -0.78 9.55 -3.08
CA ARG A 94 0.50 9.50 -2.36
C ARG A 94 0.26 9.61 -0.86
N SER A 95 1.17 9.03 -0.09
CA SER A 95 1.09 9.02 1.37
C SER A 95 2.00 10.05 2.00
N SER A 96 1.57 10.59 3.13
CA SER A 96 2.40 11.42 4.01
C SER A 96 2.02 11.16 5.46
N THR A 97 2.97 11.40 6.35
CA THR A 97 2.71 11.32 7.79
C THR A 97 3.65 12.24 8.55
N ASN A 98 3.19 12.81 9.64
CA ASN A 98 4.03 13.62 10.50
C ASN A 98 4.81 12.77 11.50
N ASP A 99 4.14 11.82 12.14
CA ASP A 99 4.69 11.09 13.29
C ASP A 99 5.10 9.66 12.97
N GLY A 100 4.85 9.21 11.76
CA GLY A 100 5.11 7.82 11.35
C GLY A 100 3.85 6.98 11.36
N ALA A 101 3.89 5.90 10.58
CA ALA A 101 2.79 4.96 10.49
C ALA A 101 3.31 3.60 10.00
N THR A 102 2.56 2.54 10.32
CA THR A 102 2.82 1.20 9.81
C THR A 102 1.58 0.71 9.10
N LEU A 103 1.76 0.18 7.90
CA LEU A 103 0.67 -0.23 7.02
C LEU A 103 0.87 -1.66 6.56
N LEU A 104 -0.26 -2.34 6.30
CA LEU A 104 -0.29 -3.55 5.50
C LEU A 104 -0.87 -3.17 4.14
N ILE A 105 -0.14 -3.49 3.06
CA ILE A 105 -0.54 -3.14 1.69
C ILE A 105 -0.61 -4.42 0.87
N ILE A 106 -1.77 -4.67 0.26
CA ILE A 106 -1.98 -5.85 -0.57
C ILE A 106 -2.35 -5.39 -1.96
N ASP A 107 -1.65 -5.89 -2.97
CA ASP A 107 -1.98 -5.63 -4.36
C ASP A 107 -1.73 -6.87 -5.22
N GLY A 108 -2.25 -6.83 -6.43
CA GLY A 108 -2.15 -7.93 -7.36
C GLY A 108 -3.08 -7.74 -8.56
N ASN A 109 -3.12 -8.74 -9.43
CA ASN A 109 -3.89 -8.63 -10.67
C ASN A 109 -5.40 -8.56 -10.45
N PHE A 110 -5.90 -8.96 -9.30
CA PHE A 110 -7.32 -8.86 -8.96
C PHE A 110 -7.81 -7.42 -8.84
N LEU A 111 -6.90 -6.44 -8.76
CA LEU A 111 -7.25 -5.02 -8.69
C LEU A 111 -7.26 -4.34 -10.06
N LYS A 112 -6.98 -5.06 -11.14
CA LYS A 112 -7.09 -4.50 -12.49
C LYS A 112 -8.55 -4.26 -12.82
N PRO A 113 -8.90 -3.12 -13.41
CA PRO A 113 -10.27 -2.87 -13.85
C PRO A 113 -10.73 -3.93 -14.85
N VAL A 114 -11.99 -4.36 -14.72
CA VAL A 114 -12.62 -5.28 -15.65
C VAL A 114 -13.26 -4.48 -16.79
N LEU A 115 -13.08 -4.95 -18.03
CA LEU A 115 -13.75 -4.31 -19.17
C LEU A 115 -15.27 -4.49 -19.05
N ALA A 116 -16.03 -3.51 -19.56
CA ALA A 116 -17.48 -3.45 -19.37
C ALA A 116 -18.23 -4.68 -19.89
N ASP A 117 -17.70 -5.37 -20.90
CA ASP A 117 -18.28 -6.55 -21.51
C ASP A 117 -17.76 -7.86 -20.92
N GLN A 118 -16.98 -7.81 -19.85
CA GLN A 118 -16.43 -8.99 -19.20
C GLN A 118 -17.13 -9.27 -17.88
N PRO A 119 -17.35 -10.55 -17.53
CA PRO A 119 -17.87 -10.88 -16.20
C PRO A 119 -16.85 -10.50 -15.13
N ALA A 120 -17.36 -10.10 -13.98
CA ALA A 120 -16.55 -9.76 -12.83
C ALA A 120 -15.83 -10.99 -12.25
#